data_e53eff7ecd2522bf2e90db343a97804d
#
_entry.id   e53eff7ecd2522bf2e90db343a97804d
#
_cell.length_a   1.000
_cell.length_b   1.000
_cell.length_c   1.000
_cell.angle_alpha   90.00
_cell.angle_beta   90.00
_cell.angle_gamma   90.00
#
_symmetry.space_group_name_H-M   'P 1'
#
loop_
_entity.id
_entity.type
_entity.pdbx_description
1 polymer ?
#
loop_
_entity_poly.entity_id
_entity_poly.type
_entity_poly.pdbx_seq_one_letter_code
_entity_poly.pdbx_strand_id
1 'polypeptide(L)'
;MRALAYEKAHALDAFAIDLVEVAEPRLRDGDLLVEVRAIGINPGEAAIRKTRSAEPGGRLILGWEFAGVVVANGPAATGFAIGDRVMGTGDITRDGSWAERVAVDHEVVAKIADELTFTDAASLPIGVLTAWEALFRDQHTVPAGVGSVLVIGGAGGVGSMATQLLKARTSAFVISTASRPESRKWATAMGADLVVDHHADLATQLRGAGIDEVDLVFSTSGTSRNLASIVEVLRPFGHLAFIDTPGPLDLDAFVGKSLSLHSEMVFSKITAGGDAGSQGRILARSADDVAAGRLRPIVTTTLEGLTAETMRTAHTLVESGGIIGKTVIAV
;
A
#
# COMPACT_ATOMS: atom_id res chain seq x y z
N MET A 1 0.07 -18.24 21.03
CA MET A 1 0.12 -18.26 19.56
C MET A 1 1.52 -18.01 19.07
N ARG A 2 1.86 -18.42 17.84
CA ARG A 2 3.16 -18.13 17.24
C ARG A 2 3.12 -16.78 16.52
N ALA A 3 4.25 -16.06 16.59
CA ALA A 3 4.43 -14.78 15.90
C ALA A 3 5.89 -14.60 15.47
N LEU A 4 6.10 -13.85 14.40
CA LEU A 4 7.40 -13.40 13.96
C LEU A 4 7.69 -12.04 14.62
N ALA A 5 8.70 -12.00 15.48
CA ALA A 5 9.00 -10.84 16.31
C ALA A 5 10.50 -10.58 16.40
N TYR A 6 10.85 -9.35 16.77
CA TYR A 6 12.22 -8.94 17.04
C TYR A 6 12.29 -7.96 18.21
N GLU A 7 13.48 -7.78 18.81
CA GLU A 7 13.69 -6.89 19.96
C GLU A 7 14.37 -5.59 19.54
N LYS A 8 15.41 -5.66 18.71
CA LYS A 8 16.23 -4.51 18.33
C LYS A 8 16.14 -4.22 16.84
N ALA A 9 16.14 -2.95 16.50
CA ALA A 9 16.27 -2.51 15.12
C ALA A 9 17.53 -3.15 14.48
N HIS A 10 17.40 -3.63 13.25
CA HIS A 10 18.49 -4.34 12.58
C HIS A 10 18.39 -4.21 11.05
N ALA A 11 19.55 -4.27 10.39
CA ALA A 11 19.64 -4.33 8.94
C ALA A 11 19.38 -5.74 8.40
N LEU A 12 19.26 -5.89 7.09
CA LEU A 12 18.97 -7.19 6.46
C LEU A 12 20.09 -8.21 6.62
N ASP A 13 21.34 -7.76 6.61
CA ASP A 13 22.55 -8.60 6.83
C ASP A 13 22.66 -9.14 8.26
N ALA A 14 22.07 -8.42 9.22
CA ALA A 14 21.95 -8.80 10.63
C ALA A 14 20.52 -9.24 10.99
N PHE A 15 19.81 -9.85 10.07
CA PHE A 15 18.39 -10.19 10.23
C PHE A 15 18.12 -11.01 11.50
N ALA A 16 17.24 -10.49 12.34
CA ALA A 16 16.97 -11.01 13.69
C ALA A 16 15.46 -11.03 14.02
N ILE A 17 14.63 -11.41 13.04
CA ILE A 17 13.22 -11.74 13.28
C ILE A 17 13.13 -13.25 13.52
N ASP A 18 12.58 -13.64 14.65
CA ASP A 18 12.44 -15.04 15.06
C ASP A 18 10.95 -15.42 15.20
N LEU A 19 10.65 -16.70 14.95
CA LEU A 19 9.36 -17.28 15.28
C LEU A 19 9.33 -17.59 16.78
N VAL A 20 8.43 -16.94 17.51
CA VAL A 20 8.34 -17.03 18.96
C VAL A 20 6.92 -17.35 19.41
N GLU A 21 6.77 -17.90 20.60
CA GLU A 21 5.47 -18.00 21.28
C GLU A 21 5.17 -16.74 22.06
N VAL A 22 3.95 -16.20 21.88
CA VAL A 22 3.43 -15.03 22.55
C VAL A 22 2.01 -15.29 23.07
N ALA A 23 1.55 -14.47 23.99
CA ALA A 23 0.16 -14.49 24.42
C ALA A 23 -0.80 -14.14 23.27
N GLU A 24 -2.04 -14.58 23.35
CA GLU A 24 -3.11 -14.13 22.46
C GLU A 24 -3.30 -12.61 22.58
N PRO A 25 -3.57 -11.89 21.48
CA PRO A 25 -3.83 -10.46 21.53
C PRO A 25 -5.09 -10.17 22.35
N ARG A 26 -5.04 -9.12 23.15
CA ARG A 26 -6.22 -8.65 23.88
C ARG A 26 -7.10 -7.80 22.98
N LEU A 27 -8.37 -8.16 22.90
CA LEU A 27 -9.36 -7.39 22.15
C LEU A 27 -9.75 -6.12 22.89
N ARG A 28 -9.84 -5.02 22.17
CA ARG A 28 -10.59 -3.82 22.56
C ARG A 28 -12.06 -4.03 22.15
N ASP A 29 -12.95 -3.15 22.58
CA ASP A 29 -14.38 -3.28 22.33
C ASP A 29 -14.73 -3.32 20.83
N GLY A 30 -14.05 -2.53 20.01
CA GLY A 30 -14.24 -2.48 18.56
C GLY A 30 -13.42 -3.49 17.73
N ASP A 31 -12.64 -4.36 18.39
CA ASP A 31 -11.74 -5.25 17.68
C ASP A 31 -12.42 -6.52 17.15
N LEU A 32 -11.88 -7.00 16.03
CA LEU A 32 -12.00 -8.38 15.57
C LEU A 32 -10.71 -9.12 15.93
N LEU A 33 -10.82 -10.39 16.33
CA LEU A 33 -9.70 -11.33 16.31
C LEU A 33 -9.75 -12.10 15.00
N VAL A 34 -8.72 -11.94 14.19
CA VAL A 34 -8.62 -12.60 12.89
C VAL A 34 -7.54 -13.65 12.92
N GLU A 35 -7.88 -14.89 12.56
CA GLU A 35 -6.92 -15.93 12.23
C GLU A 35 -6.31 -15.61 10.87
N VAL A 36 -5.02 -15.28 10.86
CA VAL A 36 -4.31 -14.83 9.66
C VAL A 36 -4.06 -16.00 8.73
N ARG A 37 -4.42 -15.86 7.47
CA ARG A 37 -4.22 -16.84 6.39
C ARG A 37 -3.21 -16.38 5.35
N ALA A 38 -3.05 -15.07 5.21
CA ALA A 38 -2.07 -14.48 4.32
C ALA A 38 -1.65 -13.07 4.81
N ILE A 39 -0.41 -12.71 4.54
CA ILE A 39 0.22 -11.45 4.94
C ILE A 39 0.77 -10.77 3.70
N GLY A 40 0.37 -9.53 3.44
CA GLY A 40 1.00 -8.68 2.43
C GLY A 40 2.27 -8.03 2.99
N ILE A 41 3.34 -8.00 2.20
CA ILE A 41 4.63 -7.44 2.62
C ILE A 41 4.85 -6.07 1.95
N ASN A 42 5.25 -5.08 2.75
CA ASN A 42 5.43 -3.69 2.32
C ASN A 42 6.85 -3.16 2.61
N PRO A 43 7.35 -2.22 1.80
CA PRO A 43 8.63 -1.54 2.08
C PRO A 43 8.66 -0.80 3.42
N GLY A 44 7.50 -0.30 3.90
CA GLY A 44 7.38 0.41 5.17
C GLY A 44 7.78 -0.43 6.38
N GLU A 45 7.42 -1.71 6.38
CA GLU A 45 7.78 -2.65 7.45
C GLU A 45 9.29 -2.90 7.49
N ALA A 46 9.93 -3.00 6.32
CA ALA A 46 11.38 -3.13 6.24
C ALA A 46 12.11 -1.86 6.74
N ALA A 47 11.55 -0.68 6.47
CA ALA A 47 12.08 0.59 7.00
C ALA A 47 11.93 0.67 8.52
N ILE A 48 10.78 0.27 9.06
CA ILE A 48 10.53 0.25 10.52
C ILE A 48 11.45 -0.76 11.22
N ARG A 49 11.63 -1.94 10.68
CA ARG A 49 12.58 -2.93 11.21
C ARG A 49 13.99 -2.34 11.39
N LYS A 50 14.44 -1.46 10.49
CA LYS A 50 15.76 -0.83 10.55
C LYS A 50 15.89 0.27 11.59
N THR A 51 14.79 0.82 12.07
CA THR A 51 14.79 2.06 12.87
C THR A 51 14.11 1.94 14.22
N ARG A 52 13.20 0.98 14.40
CA ARG A 52 12.41 0.84 15.63
C ARG A 52 12.85 -0.40 16.42
N SER A 53 13.17 -0.19 17.69
CA SER A 53 13.41 -1.24 18.69
C SER A 53 12.23 -1.34 19.64
N ALA A 54 12.03 -2.52 20.23
CA ALA A 54 11.10 -2.70 21.34
C ALA A 54 11.61 -2.03 22.61
N GLU A 55 10.72 -1.81 23.56
CA GLU A 55 11.09 -1.45 24.93
C GLU A 55 11.91 -2.59 25.58
N PRO A 56 12.76 -2.30 26.56
CA PRO A 56 13.57 -3.33 27.23
C PRO A 56 12.72 -4.51 27.74
N GLY A 57 13.06 -5.72 27.28
CA GLY A 57 12.34 -6.95 27.61
C GLY A 57 11.05 -7.18 26.80
N GLY A 58 10.71 -6.27 25.89
CA GLY A 58 9.60 -6.39 24.95
C GLY A 58 10.01 -6.93 23.59
N ARG A 59 9.03 -7.10 22.73
CA ARG A 59 9.19 -7.52 21.32
C ARG A 59 8.25 -6.72 20.42
N LEU A 60 8.61 -6.58 19.16
CA LEU A 60 7.77 -5.96 18.13
C LEU A 60 7.30 -7.05 17.16
N ILE A 61 5.99 -7.08 16.94
CA ILE A 61 5.34 -7.88 15.90
C ILE A 61 4.81 -6.87 14.89
N LEU A 62 5.43 -6.82 13.71
CA LEU A 62 4.98 -5.94 12.64
C LEU A 62 3.92 -6.63 11.77
N GLY A 63 3.59 -6.00 10.64
CA GLY A 63 2.61 -6.51 9.68
C GLY A 63 1.28 -5.79 9.82
N TRP A 64 0.94 -5.02 8.78
CA TRP A 64 -0.29 -4.23 8.78
C TRP A 64 -1.09 -4.41 7.50
N GLU A 65 -0.96 -5.59 6.89
CA GLU A 65 -1.72 -5.98 5.72
C GLU A 65 -1.94 -7.48 5.74
N PHE A 66 -3.20 -7.90 5.77
CA PHE A 66 -3.53 -9.31 5.95
C PHE A 66 -4.87 -9.68 5.30
N ALA A 67 -5.07 -10.98 5.13
CA ALA A 67 -6.37 -11.60 4.94
C ALA A 67 -6.50 -12.84 5.85
N GLY A 68 -7.71 -13.14 6.29
CA GLY A 68 -7.95 -14.25 7.21
C GLY A 68 -9.41 -14.46 7.53
N VAL A 69 -9.66 -15.12 8.66
CA VAL A 69 -11.01 -15.50 9.12
C VAL A 69 -11.24 -14.92 10.51
N VAL A 70 -12.38 -14.29 10.72
CA VAL A 70 -12.80 -13.78 12.04
C VAL A 70 -13.06 -14.95 12.98
N VAL A 71 -12.40 -14.97 14.13
CA VAL A 71 -12.54 -16.03 15.15
C VAL A 71 -13.12 -15.52 16.48
N ALA A 72 -13.10 -14.21 16.72
CA ALA A 72 -13.80 -13.57 17.84
C ALA A 72 -14.06 -12.09 17.53
N ASN A 73 -15.05 -11.51 18.21
CA ASN A 73 -15.44 -10.11 18.12
C ASN A 73 -15.43 -9.46 19.50
N GLY A 74 -14.94 -8.24 19.57
CA GLY A 74 -15.19 -7.35 20.71
C GLY A 74 -16.67 -6.93 20.77
N PRO A 75 -17.15 -6.51 21.93
CA PRO A 75 -18.60 -6.26 22.14
C PRO A 75 -19.15 -5.09 21.32
N ALA A 76 -18.33 -4.17 20.85
CA ALA A 76 -18.74 -3.05 20.00
C ALA A 76 -18.38 -3.26 18.51
N ALA A 77 -17.70 -4.34 18.15
CA ALA A 77 -17.41 -4.66 16.75
C ALA A 77 -18.71 -5.08 16.05
N THR A 78 -19.11 -4.34 15.03
CA THR A 78 -20.37 -4.56 14.31
C THR A 78 -20.13 -4.93 12.85
N GLY A 79 -21.13 -5.56 12.23
CA GLY A 79 -21.06 -5.88 10.80
C GLY A 79 -20.31 -7.17 10.47
N PHE A 80 -19.69 -7.84 11.44
CA PHE A 80 -18.89 -9.06 11.25
C PHE A 80 -19.40 -10.20 12.13
N ALA A 81 -19.28 -11.43 11.63
CA ALA A 81 -19.57 -12.66 12.34
C ALA A 81 -18.33 -13.57 12.40
N ILE A 82 -18.29 -14.44 13.40
CA ILE A 82 -17.28 -15.53 13.44
C ILE A 82 -17.43 -16.37 12.18
N GLY A 83 -16.31 -16.64 11.51
CA GLY A 83 -16.27 -17.35 10.24
C GLY A 83 -16.23 -16.44 9.01
N ASP A 84 -16.50 -15.13 9.14
CA ASP A 84 -16.37 -14.22 8.01
C ASP A 84 -14.93 -14.19 7.49
N ARG A 85 -14.80 -14.27 6.18
CA ARG A 85 -13.55 -14.09 5.47
C ARG A 85 -13.30 -12.59 5.27
N VAL A 86 -12.12 -12.12 5.63
CA VAL A 86 -11.82 -10.69 5.66
C VAL A 86 -10.43 -10.36 5.12
N MET A 87 -10.26 -9.11 4.69
CA MET A 87 -8.98 -8.46 4.46
C MET A 87 -8.94 -7.13 5.22
N GLY A 88 -7.78 -6.68 5.61
CA GLY A 88 -7.67 -5.43 6.34
C GLY A 88 -6.26 -4.91 6.51
N THR A 89 -6.19 -3.75 7.13
CA THR A 89 -4.94 -3.16 7.61
C THR A 89 -4.89 -3.22 9.13
N GLY A 90 -3.68 -3.05 9.68
CA GLY A 90 -3.51 -2.97 11.13
C GLY A 90 -3.25 -1.54 11.59
N ASP A 91 -2.98 -1.42 12.87
CA ASP A 91 -2.61 -0.18 13.56
C ASP A 91 -1.12 -0.23 13.91
N ILE A 92 -0.31 0.71 13.40
CA ILE A 92 1.15 0.74 13.61
C ILE A 92 1.56 0.95 15.07
N THR A 93 0.62 1.25 15.95
CA THR A 93 0.83 1.41 17.41
C THR A 93 0.60 0.11 18.17
N ARG A 94 0.18 -0.97 17.50
CA ARG A 94 -0.15 -2.28 18.08
C ARG A 94 0.65 -3.38 17.39
N ASP A 95 0.61 -4.59 18.01
CA ASP A 95 1.10 -5.81 17.37
C ASP A 95 0.31 -6.09 16.08
N GLY A 96 1.04 -6.43 15.03
CA GLY A 96 0.52 -6.61 13.69
C GLY A 96 0.27 -8.07 13.31
N SER A 97 0.10 -8.28 12.01
CA SER A 97 -0.32 -9.55 11.42
C SER A 97 0.79 -10.56 11.15
N TRP A 98 2.05 -10.29 11.55
CA TRP A 98 3.11 -11.31 11.45
C TRP A 98 2.96 -12.38 12.54
N ALA A 99 1.76 -12.90 12.67
CA ALA A 99 1.35 -13.83 13.71
C ALA A 99 0.22 -14.74 13.20
N GLU A 100 -0.07 -15.82 13.93
CA GLU A 100 -1.22 -16.70 13.65
C GLU A 100 -2.55 -15.95 13.80
N ARG A 101 -2.60 -14.93 14.67
CA ARG A 101 -3.80 -14.11 14.91
C ARG A 101 -3.44 -12.64 15.12
N VAL A 102 -4.32 -11.76 14.70
CA VAL A 102 -4.21 -10.32 14.89
C VAL A 102 -5.51 -9.77 15.48
N ALA A 103 -5.40 -8.86 16.46
CA ALA A 103 -6.50 -8.04 16.93
C ALA A 103 -6.50 -6.70 16.19
N VAL A 104 -7.58 -6.37 15.52
CA VAL A 104 -7.68 -5.22 14.64
C VAL A 104 -9.05 -4.56 14.78
N ASP A 105 -9.10 -3.23 14.73
CA ASP A 105 -10.37 -2.50 14.72
C ASP A 105 -11.20 -2.88 13.50
N HIS A 106 -12.48 -3.18 13.71
CA HIS A 106 -13.42 -3.56 12.65
C HIS A 106 -13.59 -2.47 11.56
N GLU A 107 -13.32 -1.21 11.91
CA GLU A 107 -13.42 -0.08 10.98
C GLU A 107 -12.37 -0.07 9.86
N VAL A 108 -11.27 -0.86 9.99
CA VAL A 108 -10.22 -0.96 8.97
C VAL A 108 -10.18 -2.31 8.28
N VAL A 109 -11.29 -3.05 8.35
CA VAL A 109 -11.46 -4.39 7.80
C VAL A 109 -12.65 -4.44 6.83
N ALA A 110 -12.57 -5.28 5.81
CA ALA A 110 -13.68 -5.57 4.91
C ALA A 110 -13.84 -7.07 4.67
N LYS A 111 -15.09 -7.51 4.44
CA LYS A 111 -15.37 -8.87 4.01
C LYS A 111 -14.90 -9.10 2.58
N ILE A 112 -14.51 -10.32 2.29
CA ILE A 112 -14.13 -10.76 0.94
C ILE A 112 -15.02 -11.91 0.48
N ALA A 113 -15.24 -12.01 -0.83
CA ALA A 113 -15.99 -13.08 -1.44
C ALA A 113 -15.28 -14.44 -1.29
N ASP A 114 -16.04 -15.54 -1.32
CA ASP A 114 -15.51 -16.89 -1.14
C ASP A 114 -14.53 -17.29 -2.26
N GLU A 115 -14.73 -16.77 -3.46
CA GLU A 115 -13.89 -17.04 -4.63
C GLU A 115 -12.53 -16.33 -4.58
N LEU A 116 -12.39 -15.26 -3.80
CA LEU A 116 -11.13 -14.55 -3.66
C LEU A 116 -10.21 -15.31 -2.69
N THR A 117 -9.05 -15.73 -3.16
CA THR A 117 -8.07 -16.39 -2.29
C THR A 117 -7.56 -15.46 -1.21
N PHE A 118 -7.10 -15.98 -0.06
CA PHE A 118 -6.53 -15.12 0.99
C PHE A 118 -5.23 -14.43 0.54
N THR A 119 -4.43 -15.10 -0.29
CA THR A 119 -3.21 -14.51 -0.86
C THR A 119 -3.54 -13.34 -1.79
N ASP A 120 -4.54 -13.50 -2.65
CA ASP A 120 -5.02 -12.42 -3.51
C ASP A 120 -5.57 -11.25 -2.67
N ALA A 121 -6.40 -11.55 -1.68
CA ALA A 121 -6.99 -10.56 -0.79
C ALA A 121 -5.93 -9.78 0.01
N ALA A 122 -4.89 -10.46 0.54
CA ALA A 122 -3.81 -9.83 1.28
C ALA A 122 -2.88 -8.95 0.42
N SER A 123 -3.04 -8.95 -0.91
CA SER A 123 -2.28 -8.08 -1.80
C SER A 123 -2.89 -6.69 -2.00
N LEU A 124 -4.10 -6.45 -1.49
CA LEU A 124 -4.92 -5.30 -1.84
C LEU A 124 -4.87 -4.14 -0.82
N PRO A 125 -5.02 -4.37 0.51
CA PRO A 125 -5.42 -3.34 1.46
C PRO A 125 -4.54 -2.09 1.47
N ILE A 126 -3.24 -2.22 1.73
CA ILE A 126 -2.32 -1.08 1.80
C ILE A 126 -2.22 -0.38 0.44
N GLY A 127 -2.11 -1.15 -0.63
CA GLY A 127 -2.02 -0.61 -1.99
C GLY A 127 -3.25 0.19 -2.37
N VAL A 128 -4.44 -0.34 -2.08
CA VAL A 128 -5.74 0.29 -2.34
C VAL A 128 -5.90 1.55 -1.50
N LEU A 129 -5.74 1.46 -0.19
CA LEU A 129 -5.97 2.59 0.72
C LEU A 129 -5.02 3.74 0.42
N THR A 130 -3.72 3.44 0.30
CA THR A 130 -2.72 4.46 -0.02
C THR A 130 -2.99 5.16 -1.35
N ALA A 131 -3.29 4.39 -2.40
CA ALA A 131 -3.61 4.98 -3.70
C ALA A 131 -4.92 5.78 -3.67
N TRP A 132 -5.95 5.26 -2.98
CA TRP A 132 -7.24 5.95 -2.88
C TRP A 132 -7.09 7.27 -2.13
N GLU A 133 -6.50 7.26 -0.95
CA GLU A 133 -6.39 8.45 -0.10
C GLU A 133 -5.46 9.50 -0.72
N ALA A 134 -4.39 9.09 -1.42
CA ALA A 134 -3.54 10.02 -2.15
C ALA A 134 -4.23 10.68 -3.35
N LEU A 135 -5.05 9.94 -4.11
CA LEU A 135 -5.60 10.40 -5.39
C LEU A 135 -7.00 11.02 -5.26
N PHE A 136 -7.87 10.38 -4.46
CA PHE A 136 -9.27 10.79 -4.34
C PHE A 136 -9.55 11.58 -3.06
N ARG A 137 -8.65 11.50 -2.07
CA ARG A 137 -8.81 12.14 -0.77
C ARG A 137 -10.18 11.77 -0.17
N ASP A 138 -10.89 12.72 0.39
CA ASP A 138 -12.22 12.49 0.97
C ASP A 138 -13.37 12.69 -0.03
N GLN A 139 -13.06 13.03 -1.29
CA GLN A 139 -14.06 13.43 -2.29
C GLN A 139 -14.53 12.30 -3.21
N HIS A 140 -13.97 11.08 -3.08
CA HIS A 140 -14.24 9.93 -3.95
C HIS A 140 -13.92 10.17 -5.45
N THR A 141 -13.30 11.29 -5.79
CA THR A 141 -12.87 11.66 -7.14
C THR A 141 -11.53 12.39 -7.08
N VAL A 142 -10.77 12.36 -8.16
CA VAL A 142 -9.57 13.20 -8.32
C VAL A 142 -9.94 14.67 -8.26
N PRO A 143 -8.99 15.57 -7.97
CA PRO A 143 -9.25 17.01 -7.98
C PRO A 143 -9.89 17.47 -9.30
N ALA A 144 -10.76 18.49 -9.23
CA ALA A 144 -11.47 18.97 -10.40
C ALA A 144 -10.50 19.40 -11.52
N GLY A 145 -10.82 19.03 -12.76
CA GLY A 145 -10.01 19.37 -13.92
C GLY A 145 -8.81 18.44 -14.16
N VAL A 146 -8.63 17.38 -13.37
CA VAL A 146 -7.62 16.35 -13.63
C VAL A 146 -8.12 15.39 -14.71
N GLY A 147 -7.51 15.47 -15.89
CA GLY A 147 -7.75 14.59 -17.05
C GLY A 147 -6.56 13.70 -17.40
N SER A 148 -5.37 13.98 -16.82
CA SER A 148 -4.16 13.19 -17.02
C SER A 148 -3.40 12.97 -15.72
N VAL A 149 -2.92 11.74 -15.48
CA VAL A 149 -2.19 11.37 -14.27
C VAL A 149 -0.93 10.60 -14.61
N LEU A 150 0.22 11.07 -14.13
CA LEU A 150 1.49 10.34 -14.20
C LEU A 150 1.73 9.62 -12.86
N VAL A 151 1.82 8.30 -12.90
CA VAL A 151 2.14 7.44 -11.75
C VAL A 151 3.60 7.03 -11.79
N ILE A 152 4.42 7.59 -10.89
CA ILE A 152 5.83 7.20 -10.72
C ILE A 152 5.88 5.94 -9.85
N GLY A 153 6.62 4.91 -10.32
CA GLY A 153 6.63 3.59 -9.69
C GLY A 153 5.40 2.74 -10.05
N GLY A 154 4.87 2.90 -11.25
CA GLY A 154 3.59 2.32 -11.70
C GLY A 154 3.51 0.79 -11.66
N ALA A 155 4.63 0.07 -11.65
CA ALA A 155 4.64 -1.38 -11.56
C ALA A 155 4.69 -1.93 -10.13
N GLY A 156 4.97 -1.10 -9.12
CA GLY A 156 4.96 -1.52 -7.72
C GLY A 156 3.54 -1.71 -7.16
N GLY A 157 3.41 -2.17 -5.91
CA GLY A 157 2.11 -2.46 -5.30
C GLY A 157 1.14 -1.28 -5.33
N VAL A 158 1.55 -0.13 -4.78
CA VAL A 158 0.70 1.08 -4.76
C VAL A 158 0.46 1.64 -6.16
N GLY A 159 1.50 1.68 -7.01
CA GLY A 159 1.36 2.18 -8.38
C GLY A 159 0.42 1.33 -9.24
N SER A 160 0.43 0.01 -9.05
CA SER A 160 -0.50 -0.92 -9.71
C SER A 160 -1.94 -0.68 -9.29
N MET A 161 -2.19 -0.46 -7.98
CA MET A 161 -3.52 -0.13 -7.49
C MET A 161 -3.97 1.26 -7.94
N ALA A 162 -3.08 2.26 -7.90
CA ALA A 162 -3.37 3.61 -8.39
C ALA A 162 -3.83 3.60 -9.85
N THR A 163 -3.09 2.90 -10.70
CA THR A 163 -3.44 2.77 -12.14
C THR A 163 -4.83 2.15 -12.30
N GLN A 164 -5.10 1.04 -11.63
CA GLN A 164 -6.39 0.37 -11.72
C GLN A 164 -7.55 1.22 -11.16
N LEU A 165 -7.38 1.86 -10.01
CA LEU A 165 -8.39 2.73 -9.41
C LEU A 165 -8.71 3.94 -10.30
N LEU A 166 -7.69 4.58 -10.90
CA LEU A 166 -7.89 5.67 -11.85
C LEU A 166 -8.72 5.20 -13.06
N LYS A 167 -8.39 4.05 -13.63
CA LYS A 167 -9.12 3.49 -14.78
C LYS A 167 -10.55 3.06 -14.42
N ALA A 168 -10.77 2.54 -13.22
CA ALA A 168 -12.09 2.09 -12.77
C ALA A 168 -13.03 3.25 -12.40
N ARG A 169 -12.50 4.41 -12.00
CA ARG A 169 -13.28 5.48 -11.34
C ARG A 169 -13.21 6.83 -12.04
N THR A 170 -12.36 6.98 -13.05
CA THR A 170 -12.19 8.24 -13.78
C THR A 170 -12.06 7.98 -15.27
N SER A 171 -12.15 9.05 -16.04
CA SER A 171 -11.82 9.06 -17.49
C SER A 171 -10.38 9.56 -17.75
N ALA A 172 -9.55 9.69 -16.71
CA ALA A 172 -8.20 10.21 -16.83
C ALA A 172 -7.33 9.34 -17.75
N PHE A 173 -6.47 9.99 -18.52
CA PHE A 173 -5.39 9.34 -19.24
C PHE A 173 -4.27 9.00 -18.24
N VAL A 174 -4.00 7.72 -18.06
CA VAL A 174 -3.08 7.22 -17.04
C VAL A 174 -1.74 6.86 -17.66
N ILE A 175 -0.70 7.56 -17.21
CA ILE A 175 0.68 7.33 -17.59
C ILE A 175 1.39 6.66 -16.41
N SER A 176 2.05 5.54 -16.63
CA SER A 176 2.82 4.85 -15.59
C SER A 176 4.30 4.82 -15.94
N THR A 177 5.18 4.94 -14.94
CA THR A 177 6.60 4.75 -15.18
C THR A 177 7.01 3.31 -14.91
N ALA A 178 7.75 2.73 -15.86
CA ALA A 178 8.40 1.43 -15.72
C ALA A 178 9.57 1.34 -16.71
N SER A 179 10.71 0.77 -16.29
CA SER A 179 11.95 0.74 -17.09
C SER A 179 12.25 -0.62 -17.72
N ARG A 180 11.94 -1.73 -17.02
CA ARG A 180 12.23 -3.10 -17.51
C ARG A 180 11.08 -3.65 -18.35
N PRO A 181 11.34 -4.55 -19.32
CA PRO A 181 10.28 -5.13 -20.17
C PRO A 181 9.12 -5.73 -19.36
N GLU A 182 9.41 -6.48 -18.28
CA GLU A 182 8.40 -7.12 -17.46
C GLU A 182 7.55 -6.10 -16.71
N SER A 183 8.17 -5.06 -16.13
CA SER A 183 7.46 -4.00 -15.41
C SER A 183 6.63 -3.13 -16.35
N ARG A 184 7.09 -2.90 -17.59
CA ARG A 184 6.32 -2.19 -18.62
C ARG A 184 5.08 -2.99 -19.03
N LYS A 185 5.27 -4.30 -19.31
CA LYS A 185 4.15 -5.22 -19.61
C LYS A 185 3.15 -5.25 -18.48
N TRP A 186 3.62 -5.29 -17.23
CA TRP A 186 2.77 -5.27 -16.06
C TRP A 186 1.98 -3.96 -15.94
N ALA A 187 2.64 -2.80 -16.02
CA ALA A 187 1.97 -1.50 -15.94
C ALA A 187 0.88 -1.33 -17.03
N THR A 188 1.15 -1.76 -18.27
CA THR A 188 0.14 -1.81 -19.34
C THR A 188 -1.00 -2.74 -18.95
N ALA A 189 -0.68 -3.91 -18.41
CA ALA A 189 -1.67 -4.89 -17.98
C ALA A 189 -2.51 -4.39 -16.78
N MET A 190 -2.01 -3.45 -15.96
CA MET A 190 -2.80 -2.76 -14.90
C MET A 190 -3.70 -1.66 -15.46
N GLY A 191 -3.61 -1.34 -16.76
CA GLY A 191 -4.49 -0.38 -17.43
C GLY A 191 -3.84 0.96 -17.76
N ALA A 192 -2.51 1.10 -17.65
CA ALA A 192 -1.83 2.33 -18.10
C ALA A 192 -2.03 2.53 -19.61
N ASP A 193 -2.45 3.75 -19.99
CA ASP A 193 -2.62 4.15 -21.40
C ASP A 193 -1.27 4.39 -22.07
N LEU A 194 -0.26 4.84 -21.29
CA LEU A 194 1.11 5.04 -21.73
C LEU A 194 2.09 4.57 -20.64
N VAL A 195 3.18 3.95 -21.05
CA VAL A 195 4.28 3.57 -20.15
C VAL A 195 5.57 4.23 -20.59
N VAL A 196 6.17 5.05 -19.71
CA VAL A 196 7.44 5.77 -19.91
C VAL A 196 8.53 5.25 -18.98
N ASP A 197 9.79 5.48 -19.32
CA ASP A 197 10.95 5.05 -18.54
C ASP A 197 11.37 6.18 -17.59
N HIS A 198 11.36 5.90 -16.28
CA HIS A 198 11.78 6.87 -15.26
C HIS A 198 13.31 7.09 -15.20
N HIS A 199 14.10 6.32 -15.96
CA HIS A 199 15.54 6.55 -16.10
C HIS A 199 15.89 7.50 -17.26
N ALA A 200 14.94 7.76 -18.14
CA ALA A 200 15.09 8.71 -19.23
C ALA A 200 14.31 9.99 -18.94
N ASP A 201 14.60 11.05 -19.69
CA ASP A 201 13.92 12.33 -19.53
C ASP A 201 12.41 12.22 -19.75
N LEU A 202 11.63 12.46 -18.70
CA LEU A 202 10.18 12.30 -18.69
C LEU A 202 9.50 13.28 -19.66
N ALA A 203 9.93 14.54 -19.64
CA ALA A 203 9.32 15.58 -20.48
C ALA A 203 9.52 15.28 -21.97
N THR A 204 10.69 14.80 -22.37
CA THR A 204 10.96 14.39 -23.75
C THR A 204 10.08 13.22 -24.16
N GLN A 205 9.92 12.21 -23.30
CA GLN A 205 9.07 11.05 -23.61
C GLN A 205 7.60 11.43 -23.74
N LEU A 206 7.09 12.28 -22.82
CA LEU A 206 5.71 12.76 -22.86
C LEU A 206 5.45 13.58 -24.13
N ARG A 207 6.31 14.55 -24.44
CA ARG A 207 6.22 15.35 -25.69
C ARG A 207 6.27 14.47 -26.94
N GLY A 208 7.11 13.43 -26.93
CA GLY A 208 7.18 12.43 -28.00
C GLY A 208 5.87 11.65 -28.20
N ALA A 209 5.05 11.55 -27.16
CA ALA A 209 3.71 10.96 -27.19
C ALA A 209 2.58 12.00 -27.40
N GLY A 210 2.92 13.28 -27.66
CA GLY A 210 1.93 14.36 -27.85
C GLY A 210 1.36 14.93 -26.56
N ILE A 211 2.03 14.73 -25.43
CA ILE A 211 1.63 15.22 -24.12
C ILE A 211 2.64 16.26 -23.64
N ASP A 212 2.27 17.53 -23.60
CA ASP A 212 3.16 18.59 -23.17
C ASP A 212 3.28 18.66 -21.64
N GLU A 213 2.17 18.51 -20.95
CA GLU A 213 2.07 18.59 -19.49
C GLU A 213 1.00 17.61 -18.95
N VAL A 214 1.07 17.29 -17.67
CA VAL A 214 0.09 16.44 -16.96
C VAL A 214 -0.57 17.23 -15.81
N ASP A 215 -1.79 16.86 -15.43
CA ASP A 215 -2.55 17.54 -14.38
C ASP A 215 -2.14 17.12 -12.98
N LEU A 216 -1.82 15.84 -12.82
CA LEU A 216 -1.44 15.26 -11.52
C LEU A 216 -0.27 14.29 -11.69
N VAL A 217 0.69 14.38 -10.78
CA VAL A 217 1.73 13.35 -10.61
C VAL A 217 1.49 12.67 -9.27
N PHE A 218 1.40 11.33 -9.29
CA PHE A 218 1.41 10.51 -8.10
C PHE A 218 2.76 9.78 -7.99
N SER A 219 3.56 10.20 -7.01
CA SER A 219 4.91 9.65 -6.78
C SER A 219 4.88 8.63 -5.65
N THR A 220 5.18 7.37 -5.97
CA THR A 220 5.20 6.30 -4.97
C THR A 220 6.60 6.07 -4.40
N SER A 221 7.64 6.63 -5.00
CA SER A 221 9.02 6.51 -4.54
C SER A 221 9.95 7.50 -5.25
N GLY A 222 11.03 7.91 -4.54
CA GLY A 222 12.06 8.76 -5.08
C GLY A 222 11.60 10.17 -5.43
N THR A 223 10.60 10.69 -4.73
CA THR A 223 9.99 12.01 -4.97
C THR A 223 11.04 13.11 -4.99
N SER A 224 11.93 13.19 -4.01
CA SER A 224 12.99 14.20 -3.96
C SER A 224 13.93 14.13 -5.17
N ARG A 225 14.35 12.92 -5.54
CA ARG A 225 15.25 12.72 -6.69
C ARG A 225 14.62 13.12 -8.01
N ASN A 226 13.31 12.93 -8.16
CA ASN A 226 12.56 13.20 -9.38
C ASN A 226 11.89 14.58 -9.38
N LEU A 227 12.07 15.40 -8.32
CA LEU A 227 11.28 16.62 -8.11
C LEU A 227 11.37 17.59 -9.29
N ALA A 228 12.54 17.83 -9.83
CA ALA A 228 12.74 18.74 -10.96
C ALA A 228 11.94 18.27 -12.20
N SER A 229 12.03 16.99 -12.54
CA SER A 229 11.28 16.40 -13.66
C SER A 229 9.77 16.40 -13.39
N ILE A 230 9.35 16.18 -12.13
CA ILE A 230 7.94 16.24 -11.73
C ILE A 230 7.39 17.65 -11.95
N VAL A 231 8.11 18.68 -11.48
CA VAL A 231 7.69 20.08 -11.65
C VAL A 231 7.69 20.48 -13.12
N GLU A 232 8.67 20.03 -13.92
CA GLU A 232 8.72 20.30 -15.35
C GLU A 232 7.47 19.81 -16.07
N VAL A 233 7.05 18.55 -15.81
CA VAL A 233 5.92 17.93 -16.52
C VAL A 233 4.54 18.31 -15.98
N LEU A 234 4.43 18.88 -14.77
CA LEU A 234 3.17 19.37 -14.23
C LEU A 234 2.76 20.68 -14.90
N ARG A 235 1.49 20.78 -15.31
CA ARG A 235 0.93 22.06 -15.77
C ARG A 235 0.84 23.07 -14.62
N PRO A 236 0.72 24.38 -14.91
CA PRO A 236 0.32 25.36 -13.89
C PRO A 236 -0.99 24.95 -13.18
N PHE A 237 -1.03 25.13 -11.87
CA PHE A 237 -2.12 24.68 -10.98
C PHE A 237 -2.29 23.15 -10.93
N GLY A 238 -1.27 22.40 -11.32
CA GLY A 238 -1.25 20.95 -11.20
C GLY A 238 -1.04 20.46 -9.77
N HIS A 239 -1.07 19.15 -9.60
CA HIS A 239 -1.04 18.50 -8.29
C HIS A 239 0.10 17.49 -8.21
N LEU A 240 0.87 17.52 -7.11
CA LEU A 240 1.77 16.44 -6.72
C LEU A 240 1.19 15.72 -5.49
N ALA A 241 0.91 14.43 -5.62
CA ALA A 241 0.66 13.55 -4.48
C ALA A 241 1.86 12.61 -4.29
N PHE A 242 2.27 12.31 -3.05
CA PHE A 242 3.38 11.40 -2.78
C PHE A 242 3.19 10.63 -1.47
N ILE A 243 3.87 9.49 -1.34
CA ILE A 243 3.74 8.56 -0.22
C ILE A 243 5.08 8.14 0.40
N ASP A 244 6.20 8.54 -0.19
CA ASP A 244 7.52 8.28 0.38
C ASP A 244 7.92 9.38 1.39
N THR A 245 9.04 9.18 2.06
CA THR A 245 9.62 10.18 2.97
C THR A 245 10.78 10.87 2.24
N PRO A 246 10.51 11.93 1.47
CA PRO A 246 11.48 12.48 0.53
C PRO A 246 12.62 13.29 1.20
N GLY A 247 12.51 13.56 2.52
CA GLY A 247 13.38 14.53 3.19
C GLY A 247 13.05 15.97 2.78
N PRO A 248 14.00 16.89 2.81
CA PRO A 248 13.78 18.27 2.38
C PRO A 248 13.40 18.34 0.89
N LEU A 249 12.33 19.07 0.59
CA LEU A 249 11.90 19.40 -0.77
C LEU A 249 12.14 20.90 -1.04
N ASP A 250 12.65 21.21 -2.23
CA ASP A 250 12.71 22.58 -2.71
C ASP A 250 11.31 23.04 -3.17
N LEU A 251 10.62 23.75 -2.29
CA LEU A 251 9.27 24.26 -2.56
C LEU A 251 9.27 25.52 -3.44
N ASP A 252 10.40 26.19 -3.63
CA ASP A 252 10.46 27.35 -4.53
C ASP A 252 10.12 26.96 -5.97
N ALA A 253 10.45 25.71 -6.35
CA ALA A 253 10.07 25.14 -7.64
C ALA A 253 8.55 25.08 -7.88
N PHE A 254 7.74 25.05 -6.80
CA PHE A 254 6.26 25.00 -6.90
C PHE A 254 5.63 26.36 -7.13
N VAL A 255 6.28 27.43 -6.66
CA VAL A 255 5.72 28.80 -6.70
C VAL A 255 5.47 29.25 -8.14
N GLY A 256 6.40 28.99 -9.06
CA GLY A 256 6.32 29.41 -10.44
C GLY A 256 5.12 28.86 -11.23
N LYS A 257 4.59 27.71 -10.81
CA LYS A 257 3.42 27.04 -11.42
C LYS A 257 2.22 26.99 -10.47
N SER A 258 2.28 27.54 -9.27
CA SER A 258 1.21 27.49 -8.24
C SER A 258 0.72 26.07 -7.98
N LEU A 259 1.66 25.12 -7.79
CA LEU A 259 1.35 23.70 -7.63
C LEU A 259 0.77 23.38 -6.25
N SER A 260 -0.13 22.40 -6.21
CA SER A 260 -0.62 21.81 -4.96
C SER A 260 0.20 20.60 -4.57
N LEU A 261 0.49 20.47 -3.26
CA LEU A 261 1.24 19.33 -2.70
C LEU A 261 0.36 18.57 -1.72
N HIS A 262 0.33 17.23 -1.84
CA HIS A 262 -0.38 16.34 -0.93
C HIS A 262 0.51 15.15 -0.56
N SER A 263 0.80 15.00 0.73
CA SER A 263 1.43 13.79 1.27
C SER A 263 0.37 12.84 1.79
N GLU A 264 0.58 11.54 1.60
CA GLU A 264 -0.31 10.50 2.09
C GLU A 264 0.45 9.51 2.98
N MET A 265 -0.15 9.20 4.12
CA MET A 265 0.29 8.18 5.07
C MET A 265 -0.94 7.38 5.51
N VAL A 266 -1.10 6.18 5.02
CA VAL A 266 -2.28 5.31 5.21
C VAL A 266 -2.71 5.13 6.68
N PHE A 267 -1.81 5.24 7.64
CA PHE A 267 -2.11 5.10 9.07
C PHE A 267 -2.52 6.42 9.74
N SER A 268 -2.48 7.55 9.05
CA SER A 268 -2.78 8.86 9.65
C SER A 268 -4.19 8.94 10.24
N LYS A 269 -5.18 8.31 9.60
CA LYS A 269 -6.56 8.31 10.10
C LYS A 269 -6.69 7.58 11.43
N ILE A 270 -5.95 6.50 11.61
CA ILE A 270 -5.93 5.75 12.87
C ILE A 270 -5.15 6.52 13.95
N THR A 271 -3.96 7.00 13.61
CA THR A 271 -3.03 7.58 14.60
C THR A 271 -3.37 9.01 14.99
N ALA A 272 -4.01 9.78 14.10
CA ALA A 272 -4.38 11.18 14.33
C ALA A 272 -5.86 11.39 14.68
N GLY A 273 -6.65 10.32 14.83
CA GLY A 273 -8.06 10.39 15.20
C GLY A 273 -8.98 10.86 14.06
N GLY A 274 -8.66 10.49 12.82
CA GLY A 274 -9.52 10.71 11.66
C GLY A 274 -10.66 9.69 11.53
N ASP A 275 -11.41 9.75 10.41
CA ASP A 275 -12.45 8.76 10.07
C ASP A 275 -11.80 7.43 9.61
N ALA A 276 -11.43 6.59 10.58
CA ALA A 276 -10.90 5.24 10.31
C ALA A 276 -11.91 4.37 9.55
N GLY A 277 -13.20 4.50 9.84
CA GLY A 277 -14.28 3.78 9.16
C GLY A 277 -14.35 4.06 7.65
N SER A 278 -13.76 5.17 7.17
CA SER A 278 -13.60 5.40 5.73
C SER A 278 -12.72 4.32 5.07
N GLN A 279 -11.72 3.81 5.78
CA GLN A 279 -10.82 2.77 5.24
C GLN A 279 -11.54 1.45 5.04
N GLY A 280 -12.32 0.99 6.01
CA GLY A 280 -13.16 -0.21 5.84
C GLY A 280 -14.14 -0.06 4.67
N ARG A 281 -14.76 1.11 4.51
CA ARG A 281 -15.65 1.40 3.36
C ARG A 281 -14.92 1.39 2.02
N ILE A 282 -13.69 1.89 1.95
CA ILE A 282 -12.84 1.84 0.74
C ILE A 282 -12.49 0.38 0.42
N LEU A 283 -12.08 -0.41 1.43
CA LEU A 283 -11.76 -1.82 1.25
C LEU A 283 -12.98 -2.62 0.79
N ALA A 284 -14.16 -2.40 1.38
CA ALA A 284 -15.39 -3.06 0.97
C ALA A 284 -15.74 -2.76 -0.50
N ARG A 285 -15.67 -1.48 -0.91
CA ARG A 285 -15.86 -1.10 -2.32
C ARG A 285 -14.84 -1.76 -3.24
N SER A 286 -13.60 -1.89 -2.79
CA SER A 286 -12.55 -2.52 -3.59
C SER A 286 -12.76 -4.03 -3.69
N ALA A 287 -13.28 -4.68 -2.65
CA ALA A 287 -13.70 -6.08 -2.71
C ALA A 287 -14.82 -6.28 -3.75
N ASP A 288 -15.82 -5.38 -3.77
CA ASP A 288 -16.89 -5.38 -4.79
C ASP A 288 -16.31 -5.13 -6.20
N ASP A 289 -15.33 -4.24 -6.35
CA ASP A 289 -14.68 -3.97 -7.63
C ASP A 289 -13.87 -5.18 -8.12
N VAL A 290 -13.24 -5.93 -7.21
CA VAL A 290 -12.57 -7.21 -7.56
C VAL A 290 -13.59 -8.26 -8.00
N ALA A 291 -14.66 -8.44 -7.24
CA ALA A 291 -15.73 -9.38 -7.59
C ALA A 291 -16.38 -9.07 -8.95
N ALA A 292 -16.47 -7.78 -9.30
CA ALA A 292 -16.98 -7.31 -10.58
C ALA A 292 -15.94 -7.28 -11.72
N GLY A 293 -14.68 -7.68 -11.46
CA GLY A 293 -13.59 -7.67 -12.44
C GLY A 293 -13.08 -6.28 -12.83
N ARG A 294 -13.45 -5.22 -12.08
CA ARG A 294 -12.93 -3.85 -12.29
C ARG A 294 -11.56 -3.64 -11.69
N LEU A 295 -11.26 -4.32 -10.60
CA LEU A 295 -9.93 -4.43 -10.00
C LEU A 295 -9.50 -5.89 -10.02
N ARG A 296 -8.22 -6.12 -10.01
CA ARG A 296 -7.62 -7.45 -9.86
C ARG A 296 -6.51 -7.45 -8.81
N PRO A 297 -6.31 -8.57 -8.11
CA PRO A 297 -5.19 -8.76 -7.22
C PRO A 297 -3.86 -8.52 -7.91
N ILE A 298 -2.86 -8.15 -7.12
CA ILE A 298 -1.54 -7.79 -7.63
C ILE A 298 -0.42 -8.70 -7.10
N VAL A 299 -0.76 -9.90 -6.65
CA VAL A 299 0.22 -10.92 -6.23
C VAL A 299 1.09 -11.31 -7.41
N THR A 300 2.41 -11.27 -7.22
CA THR A 300 3.40 -11.75 -8.18
C THR A 300 4.35 -12.77 -7.56
N THR A 301 4.42 -12.79 -6.23
CA THR A 301 5.26 -13.74 -5.49
C THR A 301 4.49 -14.19 -4.26
N THR A 302 4.32 -15.50 -4.12
CA THR A 302 3.78 -16.12 -2.91
C THR A 302 4.89 -16.94 -2.24
N LEU A 303 5.08 -16.72 -0.96
CA LEU A 303 5.97 -17.46 -0.08
C LEU A 303 5.13 -18.26 0.91
N GLU A 304 5.59 -19.43 1.34
CA GLU A 304 4.81 -20.35 2.16
C GLU A 304 5.34 -20.43 3.60
N GLY A 305 4.43 -20.35 4.55
CA GLY A 305 4.64 -20.57 5.97
C GLY A 305 5.14 -19.35 6.76
N LEU A 306 4.65 -19.25 7.99
CA LEU A 306 5.04 -18.21 8.96
C LEU A 306 6.38 -18.62 9.60
N THR A 307 7.49 -18.33 8.92
CA THR A 307 8.86 -18.68 9.38
C THR A 307 9.82 -17.49 9.26
N ALA A 308 10.88 -17.50 10.08
CA ALA A 308 11.94 -16.49 10.00
C ALA A 308 12.61 -16.44 8.61
N GLU A 309 12.80 -17.60 7.98
CA GLU A 309 13.40 -17.73 6.65
C GLU A 309 12.50 -17.11 5.57
N THR A 310 11.20 -17.41 5.61
CA THR A 310 10.20 -16.85 4.70
C THR A 310 10.16 -15.33 4.83
N MET A 311 10.16 -14.81 6.06
CA MET A 311 10.17 -13.37 6.32
C MET A 311 11.48 -12.72 5.84
N ARG A 312 12.61 -13.34 6.06
CA ARG A 312 13.91 -12.85 5.55
C ARG A 312 13.89 -12.77 4.02
N THR A 313 13.37 -13.81 3.36
CA THR A 313 13.23 -13.84 1.89
C THR A 313 12.32 -12.69 1.41
N ALA A 314 11.17 -12.50 2.04
CA ALA A 314 10.25 -11.41 1.72
C ALA A 314 10.91 -10.04 1.86
N HIS A 315 11.63 -9.78 2.96
CA HIS A 315 12.37 -8.54 3.17
C HIS A 315 13.51 -8.36 2.16
N THR A 316 14.19 -9.43 1.78
CA THR A 316 15.23 -9.39 0.73
C THR A 316 14.63 -8.93 -0.61
N LEU A 317 13.48 -9.47 -0.98
CA LEU A 317 12.78 -9.07 -2.20
C LEU A 317 12.39 -7.59 -2.16
N VAL A 318 11.76 -7.15 -1.06
CA VAL A 318 11.30 -5.76 -0.90
C VAL A 318 12.45 -4.76 -0.92
N GLU A 319 13.56 -5.09 -0.26
CA GLU A 319 14.72 -4.20 -0.16
C GLU A 319 15.62 -4.21 -1.40
N SER A 320 15.55 -5.23 -2.25
CA SER A 320 16.30 -5.25 -3.51
C SER A 320 15.84 -4.18 -4.51
N GLY A 321 14.64 -3.62 -4.30
CA GLY A 321 14.01 -2.66 -5.20
C GLY A 321 13.46 -3.30 -6.48
N GLY A 322 12.65 -2.56 -7.18
CA GLY A 322 12.12 -2.99 -8.47
C GLY A 322 11.11 -4.15 -8.42
N ILE A 323 10.44 -4.35 -7.28
CA ILE A 323 9.33 -5.32 -7.17
C ILE A 323 8.23 -4.93 -8.15
N ILE A 324 7.68 -5.93 -8.82
CA ILE A 324 6.46 -5.84 -9.61
C ILE A 324 5.33 -6.38 -8.74
N GLY A 325 4.22 -5.65 -8.65
CA GLY A 325 3.07 -6.06 -7.87
C GLY A 325 3.38 -6.23 -6.38
N LYS A 326 3.03 -7.37 -5.80
CA LYS A 326 3.06 -7.64 -4.36
C LYS A 326 3.66 -9.00 -4.03
N THR A 327 4.48 -9.04 -2.98
CA THR A 327 4.89 -10.28 -2.30
C THR A 327 3.92 -10.56 -1.16
N VAL A 328 3.43 -11.80 -1.06
CA VAL A 328 2.51 -12.27 -0.03
C VAL A 328 3.08 -13.54 0.61
N ILE A 329 2.90 -13.68 1.92
CA ILE A 329 3.19 -14.92 2.66
C ILE A 329 1.86 -15.60 2.95
N ALA A 330 1.68 -16.85 2.50
CA ALA A 330 0.61 -17.73 2.94
C ALA A 330 1.00 -18.36 4.30
N VAL A 331 0.10 -18.24 5.30
CA VAL A 331 0.34 -18.67 6.69
C VAL A 331 -0.26 -20.05 6.95
#